data_281f0a61be5726cda96dc85718071939
#
_entry.id   281f0a61be5726cda96dc85718071939
#
_cell.length_a   1.000
_cell.length_b   1.000
_cell.length_c   1.000
_cell.angle_alpha   90.00
_cell.angle_beta   90.00
_cell.angle_gamma   90.00
#
_symmetry.space_group_name_H-M   'P 1'
#
loop_
_entity.id
_entity.type
_entity.pdbx_description
1 polymer ?
#
loop_
_entity_poly.entity_id
_entity_poly.type
_entity_poly.pdbx_seq_one_letter_code
_entity_poly.pdbx_strand_id
1 'polypeptide(L)'
;ESIEKLRIQLEDAESHLSHVDKELEGLLEEKNLLSTEIKRGKQQKEDAMTELKLLQSTRPGFFIYWFNKTVRTQYKKALTATLTKYNQLSEEITKQKTSLQALDLRVEKQRKIQEQSQKDYDRINSDYARLSELTEAARQELKGAYADASFWKQIESKEVQEISPWYSKRLKQLQSELFIEAMKVNELFILRANATSSRIKTTLDGFFNFLKTGGDLTEREIQAMWNTFWLIVPVVSSTFASIQRMFSQMKTGTIPWLFVDEAGQAVPQAAAGAIWRSKRAVIVGDPFQIEPVVTIPEQIVNNISHHFGLDKTQIQTSLSVQSMADRANPYGWITNDTWTGSPLRVHRRCVDPMFSIANEIAYNGMMYNSTLAESSQLFMRNGFLQVEGKVSGRHYVPEQGILIRQMIIDEIH
;
A
#
# COMPACT_ATOMS: atom_id res chain seq x y z
N GLU A 1 3.73 8.85 -2.61
CA GLU A 1 2.32 9.16 -2.34
C GLU A 1 2.12 9.62 -0.88
N SER A 2 2.60 8.87 0.12
CA SER A 2 2.43 9.25 1.55
C SER A 2 3.18 10.54 1.92
N ILE A 3 4.40 10.75 1.42
CA ILE A 3 5.17 11.99 1.64
C ILE A 3 4.48 13.19 0.98
N GLU A 4 3.97 13.03 -0.24
CA GLU A 4 3.30 14.10 -0.95
C GLU A 4 1.99 14.50 -0.26
N LYS A 5 1.25 13.54 0.27
CA LYS A 5 0.07 13.81 1.12
C LYS A 5 0.44 14.58 2.39
N LEU A 6 1.52 14.17 3.08
CA LEU A 6 2.00 14.88 4.27
C LEU A 6 2.50 16.28 3.93
N ARG A 7 3.14 16.48 2.78
CA ARG A 7 3.57 17.81 2.32
C ARG A 7 2.38 18.75 2.14
N ILE A 8 1.34 18.29 1.46
CA ILE A 8 0.11 19.07 1.27
C ILE A 8 -0.55 19.38 2.62
N GLN A 9 -0.64 18.39 3.50
CA GLN A 9 -1.19 18.59 4.85
C GLN A 9 -0.37 19.58 5.68
N LEU A 10 0.95 19.60 5.50
CA LEU A 10 1.83 20.55 6.18
C LEU A 10 1.62 21.98 5.68
N GLU A 11 1.54 22.17 4.36
CA GLU A 11 1.23 23.46 3.73
C GLU A 11 -0.14 24.01 4.18
N ASP A 12 -1.15 23.14 4.24
CA ASP A 12 -2.49 23.49 4.74
C ASP A 12 -2.48 23.88 6.23
N ALA A 13 -1.75 23.12 7.06
CA ALA A 13 -1.65 23.38 8.49
C ALA A 13 -0.88 24.68 8.76
N GLU A 14 0.18 24.96 8.00
CA GLU A 14 0.95 26.23 8.08
C GLU A 14 0.08 27.43 7.71
N SER A 15 -0.67 27.31 6.61
CA SER A 15 -1.61 28.34 6.16
C SER A 15 -2.70 28.61 7.21
N HIS A 16 -3.25 27.55 7.79
CA HIS A 16 -4.27 27.66 8.83
C HIS A 16 -3.70 28.32 10.09
N LEU A 17 -2.53 27.91 10.56
CA LEU A 17 -1.85 28.50 11.70
C LEU A 17 -1.58 29.99 11.49
N SER A 18 -1.06 30.37 10.33
CA SER A 18 -0.85 31.77 9.96
C SER A 18 -2.12 32.63 9.98
N HIS A 19 -3.24 32.05 9.55
CA HIS A 19 -4.54 32.72 9.62
C HIS A 19 -5.00 32.94 11.06
N VAL A 20 -4.91 31.91 11.89
CA VAL A 20 -5.27 31.94 13.32
C VAL A 20 -4.40 32.95 14.08
N ASP A 21 -3.11 33.03 13.78
CA ASP A 21 -2.18 34.00 14.37
C ASP A 21 -2.60 35.45 14.05
N LYS A 22 -2.92 35.73 12.79
CA LYS A 22 -3.40 37.08 12.38
C LYS A 22 -4.70 37.47 13.05
N GLU A 23 -5.63 36.53 13.19
CA GLU A 23 -6.89 36.79 13.91
C GLU A 23 -6.63 37.10 15.40
N LEU A 24 -5.75 36.35 16.05
CA LEU A 24 -5.37 36.59 17.43
C LEU A 24 -4.70 37.96 17.62
N GLU A 25 -3.79 38.29 16.71
CA GLU A 25 -3.09 39.59 16.71
C GLU A 25 -4.10 40.75 16.58
N GLY A 26 -5.05 40.66 15.64
CA GLY A 26 -6.12 41.66 15.49
C GLY A 26 -6.99 41.81 16.75
N LEU A 27 -7.35 40.71 17.40
CA LEU A 27 -8.12 40.75 18.67
C LEU A 27 -7.30 41.38 19.81
N LEU A 28 -5.99 41.16 19.86
CA LEU A 28 -5.10 41.76 20.86
C LEU A 28 -4.94 43.26 20.64
N GLU A 29 -4.87 43.72 19.41
CA GLU A 29 -4.84 45.13 19.06
C GLU A 29 -6.15 45.85 19.48
N GLU A 30 -7.31 45.26 19.13
CA GLU A 30 -8.64 45.77 19.51
C GLU A 30 -8.75 45.90 21.04
N LYS A 31 -8.28 44.87 21.77
CA LYS A 31 -8.26 44.88 23.24
C LYS A 31 -7.40 46.01 23.82
N ASN A 32 -6.22 46.23 23.22
CA ASN A 32 -5.31 47.30 23.66
C ASN A 32 -5.91 48.68 23.41
N LEU A 33 -6.55 48.92 22.27
CA LEU A 33 -7.25 50.15 21.95
C LEU A 33 -8.37 50.40 22.95
N LEU A 34 -9.26 49.43 23.15
CA LEU A 34 -10.39 49.56 24.08
C LEU A 34 -9.94 49.78 25.53
N SER A 35 -8.87 49.11 25.95
CA SER A 35 -8.25 49.33 27.28
C SER A 35 -7.73 50.75 27.46
N THR A 36 -7.14 51.33 26.40
CA THR A 36 -6.63 52.69 26.39
C THR A 36 -7.79 53.71 26.45
N GLU A 37 -8.88 53.49 25.72
CA GLU A 37 -10.09 54.31 25.75
C GLU A 37 -10.73 54.31 27.14
N ILE A 38 -10.82 53.15 27.78
CA ILE A 38 -11.33 53.01 29.15
C ILE A 38 -10.48 53.84 30.15
N LYS A 39 -9.17 53.78 30.01
CA LYS A 39 -8.26 54.59 30.85
C LYS A 39 -8.50 56.06 30.65
N ARG A 40 -8.62 56.53 29.40
CA ARG A 40 -8.92 57.92 29.06
C ARG A 40 -10.30 58.35 29.60
N GLY A 41 -11.33 57.53 29.40
CA GLY A 41 -12.65 57.77 29.92
C GLY A 41 -12.71 57.89 31.45
N LYS A 42 -11.95 57.03 32.18
CA LYS A 42 -11.81 57.11 33.64
C LYS A 42 -11.19 58.42 34.09
N GLN A 43 -10.15 58.90 33.41
CA GLN A 43 -9.52 60.16 33.72
C GLN A 43 -10.49 61.34 33.53
N GLN A 44 -11.19 61.36 32.38
CA GLN A 44 -12.21 62.40 32.10
C GLN A 44 -13.34 62.40 33.12
N LYS A 45 -13.76 61.21 33.60
CA LYS A 45 -14.78 61.08 34.67
C LYS A 45 -14.27 61.63 36.00
N GLU A 46 -13.00 61.40 36.34
CA GLU A 46 -12.36 61.90 37.53
C GLU A 46 -12.25 63.43 37.51
N ASP A 47 -11.89 63.98 36.34
CA ASP A 47 -11.83 65.44 36.10
C ASP A 47 -13.25 66.05 36.26
N ALA A 48 -14.29 65.44 35.67
CA ALA A 48 -15.68 65.87 35.81
C ALA A 48 -16.17 65.79 37.28
N MET A 49 -15.73 64.78 38.01
CA MET A 49 -16.05 64.65 39.45
C MET A 49 -15.40 65.75 40.27
N THR A 50 -14.15 66.13 39.96
CA THR A 50 -13.44 67.20 40.61
C THR A 50 -14.10 68.56 40.34
N GLU A 51 -14.48 68.80 39.09
CA GLU A 51 -15.25 69.96 38.68
C GLU A 51 -16.59 70.06 39.43
N LEU A 52 -17.31 68.92 39.56
CA LEU A 52 -18.56 68.82 40.29
C LEU A 52 -18.38 69.20 41.77
N LYS A 53 -17.34 68.66 42.42
CA LYS A 53 -16.99 69.00 43.81
C LYS A 53 -16.68 70.49 43.97
N LEU A 54 -15.92 71.08 43.04
CA LEU A 54 -15.61 72.50 43.04
C LEU A 54 -16.86 73.36 42.92
N LEU A 55 -17.75 73.03 41.97
CA LEU A 55 -19.03 73.70 41.81
C LEU A 55 -19.92 73.62 43.08
N GLN A 56 -19.91 72.48 43.77
CA GLN A 56 -20.63 72.30 45.03
C GLN A 56 -20.08 73.14 46.16
N SER A 57 -18.71 73.23 46.26
CA SER A 57 -18.02 74.04 47.31
C SER A 57 -18.12 75.56 47.06
N THR A 58 -18.24 75.98 45.80
CA THR A 58 -18.38 77.40 45.39
C THR A 58 -19.78 77.81 45.21
N ARG A 59 -20.73 77.11 45.84
CA ARG A 59 -22.16 77.43 45.80
C ARG A 59 -22.38 78.90 46.26
N PRO A 60 -23.06 79.71 45.47
CA PRO A 60 -23.37 81.08 45.85
C PRO A 60 -24.11 81.17 47.21
N GLY A 61 -23.68 82.13 48.05
CA GLY A 61 -24.32 82.36 49.35
C GLY A 61 -25.82 82.52 49.24
N PHE A 62 -26.55 82.18 50.33
CA PHE A 62 -28.03 82.11 50.36
C PHE A 62 -28.76 83.34 49.75
N PHE A 63 -28.31 84.55 50.12
CA PHE A 63 -28.90 85.81 49.64
C PHE A 63 -28.63 85.98 48.12
N ILE A 64 -27.47 85.77 47.62
CA ILE A 64 -27.06 85.90 46.21
C ILE A 64 -27.85 84.88 45.38
N TYR A 65 -27.89 83.64 45.85
CA TYR A 65 -28.62 82.56 45.15
C TYR A 65 -30.08 82.76 45.07
N TRP A 66 -30.75 83.34 46.15
CA TRP A 66 -32.18 83.53 46.21
C TRP A 66 -32.64 84.75 45.42
N PHE A 67 -31.90 85.89 45.54
CA PHE A 67 -32.34 87.16 44.96
C PHE A 67 -31.77 87.50 43.58
N ASN A 68 -30.70 86.83 43.16
CA ASN A 68 -30.08 86.99 41.84
C ASN A 68 -30.46 85.82 40.89
N LYS A 69 -31.51 86.04 40.09
CA LYS A 69 -32.02 85.01 39.16
C LYS A 69 -30.99 84.57 38.13
N THR A 70 -30.12 85.45 37.66
CA THR A 70 -29.13 85.17 36.66
C THR A 70 -28.02 84.24 37.23
N VAL A 71 -27.46 84.53 38.38
CA VAL A 71 -26.46 83.77 39.07
C VAL A 71 -27.02 82.38 39.42
N ARG A 72 -28.25 82.29 39.91
CA ARG A 72 -28.92 81.02 40.19
C ARG A 72 -29.05 80.16 38.93
N THR A 73 -29.47 80.77 37.82
CA THR A 73 -29.67 80.05 36.56
C THR A 73 -28.35 79.56 35.97
N GLN A 74 -27.31 80.39 36.00
CA GLN A 74 -25.97 79.99 35.55
C GLN A 74 -25.37 78.84 36.39
N TYR A 75 -25.46 78.95 37.73
CA TYR A 75 -25.01 77.91 38.63
C TYR A 75 -25.75 76.57 38.40
N LYS A 76 -27.10 76.60 38.32
CA LYS A 76 -27.90 75.42 38.04
C LYS A 76 -27.53 74.83 36.69
N LYS A 77 -27.33 75.62 35.65
CA LYS A 77 -27.00 75.20 34.31
C LYS A 77 -25.61 74.51 34.30
N ALA A 78 -24.60 75.12 34.97
CA ALA A 78 -23.28 74.52 35.09
C ALA A 78 -23.30 73.19 35.87
N LEU A 79 -24.01 73.19 37.03
CA LEU A 79 -24.12 71.95 37.84
C LEU A 79 -24.82 70.82 37.07
N THR A 80 -25.89 71.10 36.37
CA THR A 80 -26.64 70.14 35.58
C THR A 80 -25.79 69.61 34.39
N ALA A 81 -25.04 70.49 33.71
CA ALA A 81 -24.21 70.14 32.59
C ALA A 81 -23.04 69.22 33.05
N THR A 82 -22.37 69.57 34.15
CA THR A 82 -21.26 68.72 34.69
C THR A 82 -21.77 67.36 35.21
N LEU A 83 -22.96 67.34 35.86
CA LEU A 83 -23.58 66.11 36.32
C LEU A 83 -23.99 65.19 35.13
N THR A 84 -24.59 65.81 34.10
CA THR A 84 -24.91 65.05 32.88
C THR A 84 -23.68 64.45 32.22
N LYS A 85 -22.60 65.25 32.09
CA LYS A 85 -21.31 64.79 31.57
C LYS A 85 -20.73 63.62 32.38
N TYR A 86 -20.75 63.73 33.71
CA TYR A 86 -20.28 62.67 34.60
C TYR A 86 -21.10 61.36 34.43
N ASN A 87 -22.44 61.47 34.35
CA ASN A 87 -23.31 60.31 34.17
C ASN A 87 -23.09 59.65 32.78
N GLN A 88 -23.00 60.45 31.73
CA GLN A 88 -22.68 59.95 30.38
C GLN A 88 -21.35 59.21 30.33
N LEU A 89 -20.28 59.78 30.88
CA LEU A 89 -18.99 59.13 30.99
C LEU A 89 -19.06 57.84 31.82
N SER A 90 -19.85 57.80 32.87
CA SER A 90 -20.08 56.62 33.68
C SER A 90 -20.74 55.49 32.95
N GLU A 91 -21.77 55.79 32.14
CA GLU A 91 -22.45 54.82 31.31
C GLU A 91 -21.56 54.28 30.19
N GLU A 92 -20.83 55.19 29.54
CA GLU A 92 -19.90 54.83 28.46
C GLU A 92 -18.78 53.91 28.95
N ILE A 93 -18.14 54.21 30.07
CA ILE A 93 -17.13 53.36 30.69
C ILE A 93 -17.71 52.00 31.07
N THR A 94 -18.95 51.95 31.54
CA THR A 94 -19.61 50.68 31.87
C THR A 94 -19.83 49.80 30.61
N LYS A 95 -20.33 50.42 29.54
CA LYS A 95 -20.46 49.72 28.24
C LYS A 95 -19.14 49.22 27.70
N GLN A 96 -18.10 50.07 27.71
CA GLN A 96 -16.78 49.69 27.25
C GLN A 96 -16.16 48.57 28.09
N LYS A 97 -16.37 48.54 29.41
CA LYS A 97 -15.93 47.42 30.27
C LYS A 97 -16.63 46.13 29.93
N THR A 98 -17.95 46.16 29.64
CA THR A 98 -18.70 44.98 29.21
C THR A 98 -18.15 44.46 27.87
N SER A 99 -17.86 45.35 26.92
CA SER A 99 -17.24 45.02 25.63
C SER A 99 -15.85 44.45 25.83
N LEU A 100 -15.04 44.97 26.75
CA LEU A 100 -13.71 44.43 27.06
C LEU A 100 -13.81 43.02 27.63
N GLN A 101 -14.75 42.72 28.51
CA GLN A 101 -14.97 41.38 29.03
C GLN A 101 -15.34 40.38 27.92
N ALA A 102 -16.23 40.79 27.00
CA ALA A 102 -16.60 39.97 25.84
C ALA A 102 -15.39 39.72 24.93
N LEU A 103 -14.54 40.71 24.72
CA LEU A 103 -13.32 40.60 23.93
C LEU A 103 -12.28 39.72 24.60
N ASP A 104 -12.13 39.75 25.92
CA ASP A 104 -11.27 38.86 26.70
C ASP A 104 -11.64 37.38 26.49
N LEU A 105 -12.93 37.06 26.48
CA LEU A 105 -13.41 35.71 26.21
C LEU A 105 -13.11 35.27 24.76
N ARG A 106 -13.22 36.19 23.81
CA ARG A 106 -12.85 35.90 22.40
C ARG A 106 -11.36 35.64 22.25
N VAL A 107 -10.50 36.45 22.87
CA VAL A 107 -9.03 36.27 22.89
C VAL A 107 -8.66 34.94 23.51
N GLU A 108 -9.28 34.58 24.64
CA GLU A 108 -9.00 33.27 25.29
C GLU A 108 -9.41 32.09 24.40
N LYS A 109 -10.56 32.17 23.76
CA LYS A 109 -11.01 31.15 22.80
C LYS A 109 -10.03 31.03 21.63
N GLN A 110 -9.62 32.15 21.06
CA GLN A 110 -8.69 32.16 19.91
C GLN A 110 -7.30 31.62 20.28
N ARG A 111 -6.80 31.89 21.49
CA ARG A 111 -5.57 31.29 22.00
C ARG A 111 -5.64 29.76 22.08
N LYS A 112 -6.77 29.21 22.53
CA LYS A 112 -6.95 27.75 22.55
C LYS A 112 -6.93 27.14 21.15
N ILE A 113 -7.52 27.84 20.18
CA ILE A 113 -7.48 27.42 18.76
C ILE A 113 -6.03 27.48 18.25
N GLN A 114 -5.31 28.54 18.55
CA GLN A 114 -3.88 28.68 18.17
C GLN A 114 -3.02 27.54 18.76
N GLU A 115 -3.16 27.28 20.05
CA GLU A 115 -2.43 26.18 20.70
C GLU A 115 -2.72 24.82 20.07
N GLN A 116 -3.97 24.56 19.67
CA GLN A 116 -4.33 23.33 19.00
C GLN A 116 -3.75 23.27 17.58
N SER A 117 -3.88 24.34 16.83
CA SER A 117 -3.32 24.42 15.46
C SER A 117 -1.80 24.28 15.45
N GLN A 118 -1.10 24.86 16.45
CA GLN A 118 0.33 24.68 16.61
C GLN A 118 0.71 23.23 16.88
N LYS A 119 -0.02 22.53 17.76
CA LYS A 119 0.24 21.11 18.05
C LYS A 119 0.02 20.24 16.82
N ASP A 120 -1.01 20.53 16.04
CA ASP A 120 -1.31 19.78 14.82
C ASP A 120 -0.22 20.03 13.76
N TYR A 121 0.24 21.27 13.58
CA TYR A 121 1.36 21.60 12.72
C TYR A 121 2.65 20.88 13.15
N ASP A 122 3.02 20.94 14.43
CA ASP A 122 4.23 20.32 14.95
C ASP A 122 4.22 18.80 14.76
N ARG A 123 3.06 18.15 14.95
CA ARG A 123 2.90 16.72 14.71
C ARG A 123 3.10 16.37 13.23
N ILE A 124 2.42 17.06 12.33
CA ILE A 124 2.52 16.82 10.88
C ILE A 124 3.94 17.07 10.38
N ASN A 125 4.58 18.14 10.85
CA ASN A 125 5.95 18.49 10.50
C ASN A 125 6.96 17.42 10.97
N SER A 126 6.79 16.92 12.19
CA SER A 126 7.61 15.80 12.72
C SER A 126 7.45 14.52 11.90
N ASP A 127 6.21 14.16 11.53
CA ASP A 127 5.94 12.99 10.72
C ASP A 127 6.52 13.14 9.30
N TYR A 128 6.40 14.33 8.70
CA TYR A 128 6.98 14.64 7.40
C TYR A 128 8.51 14.58 7.42
N ALA A 129 9.15 15.20 8.40
CA ALA A 129 10.61 15.17 8.56
C ALA A 129 11.14 13.74 8.72
N ARG A 130 10.52 12.94 9.59
CA ARG A 130 10.88 11.54 9.81
C ARG A 130 10.73 10.70 8.55
N LEU A 131 9.61 10.84 7.82
CA LEU A 131 9.38 10.07 6.61
C LEU A 131 10.30 10.50 5.47
N SER A 132 10.62 11.80 5.38
CA SER A 132 11.57 12.35 4.42
C SER A 132 12.98 11.81 4.66
N GLU A 133 13.44 11.79 5.90
CA GLU A 133 14.75 11.23 6.29
C GLU A 133 14.84 9.74 5.95
N LEU A 134 13.82 8.95 6.31
CA LEU A 134 13.74 7.52 5.96
C LEU A 134 13.77 7.29 4.46
N THR A 135 13.09 8.13 3.70
CA THR A 135 13.06 8.01 2.24
C THR A 135 14.41 8.35 1.62
N GLU A 136 15.07 9.39 2.13
CA GLU A 136 16.41 9.75 1.63
C GLU A 136 17.46 8.68 1.98
N ALA A 137 17.42 8.14 3.19
CA ALA A 137 18.27 7.01 3.57
C ALA A 137 18.03 5.78 2.68
N ALA A 138 16.76 5.46 2.40
CA ALA A 138 16.40 4.37 1.48
C ALA A 138 16.89 4.64 0.04
N ARG A 139 16.80 5.88 -0.45
CA ARG A 139 17.33 6.27 -1.77
C ARG A 139 18.83 6.04 -1.89
N GLN A 140 19.57 6.45 -0.86
CA GLN A 140 21.01 6.26 -0.82
C GLN A 140 21.39 4.77 -0.79
N GLU A 141 20.67 3.95 -0.02
CA GLU A 141 20.89 2.51 0.05
C GLU A 141 20.55 1.81 -1.27
N LEU A 142 19.46 2.19 -1.91
CA LEU A 142 19.00 1.60 -3.17
C LEU A 142 19.80 2.06 -4.38
N LYS A 143 20.66 3.07 -4.26
CA LYS A 143 21.55 3.58 -5.33
C LYS A 143 20.83 3.80 -6.67
N GLY A 144 19.65 4.40 -6.62
CA GLY A 144 18.83 4.68 -7.80
C GLY A 144 17.87 3.56 -8.21
N ALA A 145 17.92 2.39 -7.58
CA ALA A 145 16.97 1.30 -7.81
C ALA A 145 15.68 1.49 -7.00
N TYR A 146 14.96 2.58 -7.26
CA TYR A 146 13.66 2.87 -6.62
C TYR A 146 12.69 3.45 -7.66
N ALA A 147 11.39 3.23 -7.41
CA ALA A 147 10.34 3.64 -8.33
C ALA A 147 9.93 5.11 -8.10
N ASP A 148 10.67 6.04 -8.69
CA ASP A 148 10.33 7.46 -8.75
C ASP A 148 9.60 7.83 -10.06
N ALA A 149 9.39 9.12 -10.29
CA ALA A 149 8.75 9.60 -11.50
C ALA A 149 9.54 9.27 -12.78
N SER A 150 10.88 9.17 -12.69
CA SER A 150 11.73 8.82 -13.85
C SER A 150 11.62 7.32 -14.15
N PHE A 151 11.58 6.48 -13.12
CA PHE A 151 11.33 5.04 -13.24
C PHE A 151 10.01 4.78 -14.00
N TRP A 152 8.92 5.42 -13.58
CA TRP A 152 7.62 5.22 -14.23
C TRP A 152 7.56 5.74 -15.65
N LYS A 153 8.29 6.80 -16.00
CA LYS A 153 8.40 7.29 -17.38
C LYS A 153 9.16 6.33 -18.28
N GLN A 154 10.10 5.57 -17.73
CA GLN A 154 10.97 4.65 -18.45
C GLN A 154 10.60 3.18 -18.21
N ILE A 155 9.40 2.91 -17.71
CA ILE A 155 8.97 1.57 -17.34
C ILE A 155 9.09 0.54 -18.46
N GLU A 156 8.98 0.98 -19.72
CA GLU A 156 9.10 0.13 -20.90
C GLU A 156 10.55 -0.02 -21.39
N SER A 157 11.54 0.54 -20.72
CA SER A 157 12.94 0.31 -21.08
C SER A 157 13.44 -1.02 -20.51
N LYS A 158 14.36 -1.68 -21.25
CA LYS A 158 14.98 -2.95 -20.80
C LYS A 158 15.68 -2.78 -19.46
N GLU A 159 16.42 -1.70 -19.30
CA GLU A 159 17.17 -1.37 -18.10
C GLU A 159 16.28 -1.32 -16.86
N VAL A 160 15.11 -0.68 -16.98
CA VAL A 160 14.14 -0.59 -15.89
C VAL A 160 13.46 -1.94 -15.63
N GLN A 161 13.14 -2.70 -16.67
CA GLN A 161 12.52 -4.04 -16.52
C GLN A 161 13.47 -5.06 -15.86
N GLU A 162 14.76 -4.93 -16.05
CA GLU A 162 15.77 -5.79 -15.42
C GLU A 162 16.07 -5.42 -13.95
N ILE A 163 15.69 -4.21 -13.52
CA ILE A 163 15.87 -3.72 -12.15
C ILE A 163 14.68 -4.12 -11.30
N SER A 164 14.96 -4.50 -10.05
CA SER A 164 13.93 -4.65 -9.02
C SER A 164 13.99 -3.46 -8.06
N PRO A 165 13.09 -2.48 -8.17
CA PRO A 165 13.11 -1.30 -7.30
C PRO A 165 12.76 -1.62 -5.84
N TRP A 166 12.30 -2.85 -5.57
CA TRP A 166 11.90 -3.32 -4.25
C TRP A 166 13.02 -4.00 -3.47
N TYR A 167 14.18 -4.26 -4.13
CA TYR A 167 15.27 -5.04 -3.53
C TYR A 167 16.63 -4.40 -3.75
N SER A 168 17.25 -3.95 -2.67
CA SER A 168 18.68 -3.67 -2.67
C SER A 168 19.51 -4.97 -2.58
N LYS A 169 20.77 -4.93 -3.01
CA LYS A 169 21.71 -6.05 -2.85
C LYS A 169 21.86 -6.44 -1.36
N ARG A 170 21.87 -5.43 -0.48
CA ARG A 170 21.94 -5.63 0.98
C ARG A 170 20.71 -6.33 1.52
N LEU A 171 19.51 -5.92 1.08
CA LEU A 171 18.26 -6.56 1.51
C LEU A 171 18.24 -8.03 1.09
N LYS A 172 18.62 -8.35 -0.15
CA LYS A 172 18.71 -9.75 -0.63
C LYS A 172 19.67 -10.57 0.22
N GLN A 173 20.82 -10.02 0.57
CA GLN A 173 21.79 -10.68 1.43
C GLN A 173 21.19 -10.96 2.82
N LEU A 174 20.59 -9.95 3.45
CA LEU A 174 19.96 -10.10 4.76
C LEU A 174 18.81 -11.12 4.75
N GLN A 175 18.01 -11.15 3.70
CA GLN A 175 16.95 -12.16 3.55
C GLN A 175 17.52 -13.57 3.43
N SER A 176 18.63 -13.74 2.69
CA SER A 176 19.32 -15.04 2.56
C SER A 176 19.92 -15.49 3.89
N GLU A 177 20.58 -14.59 4.61
CA GLU A 177 21.11 -14.85 5.95
C GLU A 177 20.01 -15.24 6.92
N LEU A 178 18.90 -14.48 6.95
CA LEU A 178 17.73 -14.77 7.77
C LEU A 178 17.14 -16.15 7.46
N PHE A 179 17.02 -16.49 6.17
CA PHE A 179 16.52 -17.79 5.76
C PHE A 179 17.40 -18.94 6.28
N ILE A 180 18.73 -18.81 6.14
CA ILE A 180 19.68 -19.82 6.63
C ILE A 180 19.58 -19.97 8.16
N GLU A 181 19.55 -18.87 8.90
CA GLU A 181 19.40 -18.91 10.35
C GLU A 181 18.05 -19.50 10.79
N ALA A 182 16.97 -19.19 10.09
CA ALA A 182 15.67 -19.80 10.34
C ALA A 182 15.68 -21.32 10.12
N MET A 183 16.37 -21.80 9.08
CA MET A 183 16.56 -23.23 8.83
C MET A 183 17.33 -23.91 9.96
N LYS A 184 18.42 -23.30 10.44
CA LYS A 184 19.18 -23.80 11.61
C LYS A 184 18.33 -23.89 12.88
N VAL A 185 17.51 -22.86 13.15
CA VAL A 185 16.57 -22.85 14.29
C VAL A 185 15.57 -23.98 14.16
N ASN A 186 15.02 -24.21 12.96
CA ASN A 186 14.08 -25.29 12.70
C ASN A 186 14.72 -26.66 12.92
N GLU A 187 15.92 -26.88 12.43
CA GLU A 187 16.69 -28.10 12.62
C GLU A 187 16.95 -28.38 14.10
N LEU A 188 17.46 -27.39 14.84
CA LEU A 188 17.71 -27.51 16.29
C LEU A 188 16.43 -27.80 17.07
N PHE A 189 15.30 -27.18 16.69
CA PHE A 189 14.01 -27.46 17.30
C PHE A 189 13.60 -28.92 17.11
N ILE A 190 13.71 -29.45 15.88
CA ILE A 190 13.37 -30.85 15.55
C ILE A 190 14.24 -31.81 16.35
N LEU A 191 15.56 -31.59 16.35
CA LEU A 191 16.51 -32.43 17.06
C LEU A 191 16.25 -32.45 18.56
N ARG A 192 16.05 -31.27 19.17
CA ARG A 192 15.80 -31.14 20.61
C ARG A 192 14.44 -31.75 21.02
N ALA A 193 13.40 -31.45 20.27
CA ALA A 193 12.06 -31.99 20.53
C ALA A 193 12.04 -33.53 20.43
N ASN A 194 12.76 -34.09 19.46
CA ASN A 194 12.85 -35.54 19.33
C ASN A 194 13.70 -36.19 20.41
N ALA A 195 14.82 -35.58 20.77
CA ALA A 195 15.70 -36.08 21.85
C ALA A 195 14.99 -36.08 23.22
N THR A 196 14.12 -35.12 23.51
CA THR A 196 13.43 -34.98 24.80
C THR A 196 12.26 -35.92 24.95
N SER A 197 11.49 -36.22 23.88
CA SER A 197 10.21 -36.95 24.00
C SER A 197 9.90 -37.93 22.89
N SER A 198 10.74 -38.04 21.86
CA SER A 198 10.53 -38.81 20.60
C SER A 198 9.17 -38.58 19.91
N ARG A 199 8.45 -37.52 20.30
CA ARG A 199 7.09 -37.24 19.79
C ARG A 199 7.05 -37.02 18.29
N ILE A 200 8.03 -36.31 17.75
CA ILE A 200 8.09 -36.04 16.31
C ILE A 200 8.21 -37.34 15.54
N LYS A 201 9.13 -38.25 15.95
CA LYS A 201 9.32 -39.55 15.32
C LYS A 201 8.04 -40.38 15.42
N THR A 202 7.45 -40.51 16.62
CA THR A 202 6.23 -41.27 16.82
C THR A 202 5.06 -40.75 15.99
N THR A 203 4.93 -39.42 15.87
CA THR A 203 3.88 -38.81 15.03
C THR A 203 4.11 -39.13 13.57
N LEU A 204 5.36 -39.10 13.10
CA LEU A 204 5.68 -39.43 11.69
C LEU A 204 5.47 -40.90 11.40
N ASP A 205 5.85 -41.82 12.30
CA ASP A 205 5.59 -43.25 12.15
C ASP A 205 4.07 -43.50 12.06
N GLY A 206 3.29 -42.83 12.92
CA GLY A 206 1.84 -42.85 12.85
C GLY A 206 1.28 -42.26 11.53
N PHE A 207 1.85 -41.14 11.08
CA PHE A 207 1.47 -40.51 9.81
C PHE A 207 1.69 -41.42 8.60
N PHE A 208 2.87 -42.03 8.47
CA PHE A 208 3.15 -42.94 7.37
C PHE A 208 2.32 -44.22 7.44
N ASN A 209 2.03 -44.72 8.65
CA ASN A 209 1.10 -45.82 8.81
C ASN A 209 -0.32 -45.44 8.35
N PHE A 210 -0.81 -44.29 8.78
CA PHE A 210 -2.10 -43.71 8.38
C PHE A 210 -2.24 -43.57 6.85
N LEU A 211 -1.18 -43.08 6.17
CA LEU A 211 -1.18 -42.98 4.71
C LEU A 211 -1.28 -44.35 4.01
N LYS A 212 -0.80 -45.43 4.63
CA LYS A 212 -0.84 -46.79 4.07
C LYS A 212 -2.14 -47.50 4.33
N THR A 213 -2.63 -47.43 5.58
CA THR A 213 -3.72 -48.28 6.04
C THR A 213 -5.05 -47.52 6.20
N GLY A 214 -4.99 -46.17 6.19
CA GLY A 214 -6.11 -45.34 6.63
C GLY A 214 -6.28 -45.42 8.15
N GLY A 215 -7.40 -44.94 8.65
CA GLY A 215 -7.77 -44.95 10.04
C GLY A 215 -8.88 -43.96 10.35
N ASP A 216 -9.57 -44.16 11.43
CA ASP A 216 -10.60 -43.26 11.93
C ASP A 216 -9.96 -42.26 12.87
N LEU A 217 -9.48 -41.13 12.29
CA LEU A 217 -8.83 -40.03 12.97
C LEU A 217 -9.69 -38.78 12.87
N THR A 218 -9.63 -37.96 13.90
CA THR A 218 -10.25 -36.65 13.91
C THR A 218 -9.51 -35.68 12.96
N GLU A 219 -10.20 -34.65 12.48
CA GLU A 219 -9.59 -33.61 11.66
C GLU A 219 -8.36 -32.98 12.35
N ARG A 220 -8.41 -32.80 13.65
CA ARG A 220 -7.33 -32.22 14.45
C ARG A 220 -6.09 -33.11 14.46
N GLU A 221 -6.28 -34.41 14.57
CA GLU A 221 -5.17 -35.39 14.54
C GLU A 221 -4.55 -35.45 13.16
N ILE A 222 -5.35 -35.50 12.11
CA ILE A 222 -4.87 -35.45 10.72
C ILE A 222 -4.07 -34.17 10.46
N GLN A 223 -4.60 -33.01 10.87
CA GLN A 223 -3.91 -31.74 10.71
C GLN A 223 -2.59 -31.69 11.50
N ALA A 224 -2.58 -32.23 12.72
CA ALA A 224 -1.37 -32.29 13.53
C ALA A 224 -0.29 -33.18 12.91
N MET A 225 -0.67 -34.32 12.32
CA MET A 225 0.26 -35.21 11.60
C MET A 225 0.84 -34.50 10.36
N TRP A 226 0.01 -33.86 9.56
CA TRP A 226 0.48 -33.08 8.40
C TRP A 226 1.39 -31.93 8.80
N ASN A 227 1.05 -31.20 9.87
CA ASN A 227 1.89 -30.10 10.37
C ASN A 227 3.24 -30.62 10.83
N THR A 228 3.31 -31.79 11.48
CA THR A 228 4.55 -32.43 11.90
C THR A 228 5.38 -32.87 10.68
N PHE A 229 4.72 -33.40 9.65
CA PHE A 229 5.40 -33.77 8.41
C PHE A 229 5.97 -32.53 7.70
N TRP A 230 5.21 -31.44 7.55
CA TRP A 230 5.66 -30.21 6.92
C TRP A 230 6.76 -29.46 7.69
N LEU A 231 6.85 -29.68 9.00
CA LEU A 231 7.96 -29.16 9.79
C LEU A 231 9.31 -29.69 9.29
N ILE A 232 9.33 -30.92 8.75
CA ILE A 232 10.53 -31.62 8.24
C ILE A 232 10.62 -31.54 6.72
N VAL A 233 9.50 -31.71 6.04
CA VAL A 233 9.39 -31.66 4.57
C VAL A 233 8.46 -30.50 4.19
N PRO A 234 8.96 -29.27 4.12
CA PRO A 234 8.13 -28.08 3.95
C PRO A 234 7.52 -27.96 2.55
N VAL A 235 8.07 -28.66 1.55
CA VAL A 235 7.62 -28.60 0.16
C VAL A 235 7.32 -30.01 -0.34
N VAL A 236 6.11 -30.18 -0.89
CA VAL A 236 5.66 -31.44 -1.50
C VAL A 236 5.19 -31.16 -2.92
N SER A 237 5.74 -31.85 -3.91
CA SER A 237 5.30 -31.81 -5.29
C SER A 237 4.37 -32.97 -5.60
N SER A 238 3.30 -32.70 -6.37
CA SER A 238 2.31 -33.70 -6.76
C SER A 238 1.59 -33.29 -8.05
N THR A 239 1.07 -34.27 -8.77
CA THR A 239 0.16 -34.02 -9.91
C THR A 239 -1.26 -33.79 -9.41
N PHE A 240 -2.09 -33.08 -10.15
CA PHE A 240 -3.51 -32.90 -9.82
C PHE A 240 -4.25 -34.22 -9.66
N ALA A 241 -3.95 -35.23 -10.45
CA ALA A 241 -4.54 -36.56 -10.34
C ALA A 241 -4.25 -37.23 -8.97
N SER A 242 -3.16 -36.91 -8.33
CA SER A 242 -2.77 -37.47 -7.02
C SER A 242 -3.26 -36.68 -5.82
N ILE A 243 -3.55 -35.39 -5.99
CA ILE A 243 -3.95 -34.48 -4.93
C ILE A 243 -5.16 -34.99 -4.15
N GLN A 244 -6.21 -35.45 -4.85
CA GLN A 244 -7.42 -35.93 -4.21
C GLN A 244 -7.13 -37.13 -3.28
N ARG A 245 -6.30 -38.07 -3.71
CA ARG A 245 -5.93 -39.23 -2.90
C ARG A 245 -5.00 -38.87 -1.75
N MET A 246 -3.99 -38.04 -2.02
CA MET A 246 -2.98 -37.65 -1.03
C MET A 246 -3.55 -36.84 0.11
N PHE A 247 -4.45 -35.91 -0.20
CA PHE A 247 -5.02 -34.97 0.74
C PHE A 247 -6.53 -35.17 0.96
N SER A 248 -7.03 -36.42 0.75
CA SER A 248 -8.46 -36.74 0.77
C SER A 248 -9.17 -36.29 2.06
N GLN A 249 -8.50 -36.39 3.18
CA GLN A 249 -9.06 -36.07 4.51
C GLN A 249 -8.75 -34.63 4.97
N MET A 250 -8.04 -33.87 4.18
CA MET A 250 -7.78 -32.46 4.47
C MET A 250 -8.94 -31.58 4.05
N LYS A 251 -9.33 -30.67 4.94
CA LYS A 251 -10.43 -29.73 4.74
C LYS A 251 -9.97 -28.44 4.04
N THR A 252 -10.95 -27.58 3.79
CA THR A 252 -10.70 -26.27 3.18
C THR A 252 -9.70 -25.45 4.00
N GLY A 253 -8.77 -24.77 3.31
CA GLY A 253 -7.81 -23.85 3.90
C GLY A 253 -6.79 -24.49 4.85
N THR A 254 -6.54 -25.81 4.77
CA THR A 254 -5.56 -26.50 5.62
C THR A 254 -4.14 -26.45 5.06
N ILE A 255 -3.97 -26.35 3.75
CA ILE A 255 -2.66 -26.18 3.09
C ILE A 255 -2.30 -24.69 3.09
N PRO A 256 -1.18 -24.27 3.71
CA PRO A 256 -0.83 -22.84 3.81
C PRO A 256 -0.61 -22.15 2.47
N TRP A 257 0.10 -22.80 1.56
CA TRP A 257 0.44 -22.31 0.23
C TRP A 257 0.33 -23.41 -0.82
N LEU A 258 -0.26 -23.08 -1.95
CA LEU A 258 -0.29 -23.88 -3.17
C LEU A 258 0.45 -23.11 -4.27
N PHE A 259 1.37 -23.78 -4.93
CA PHE A 259 1.99 -23.29 -6.17
C PHE A 259 1.54 -24.21 -7.30
N VAL A 260 0.93 -23.62 -8.32
CA VAL A 260 0.56 -24.32 -9.54
C VAL A 260 1.48 -23.88 -10.66
N ASP A 261 2.30 -24.79 -11.13
CA ASP A 261 3.20 -24.55 -12.27
C ASP A 261 2.56 -25.07 -13.55
N GLU A 262 2.89 -24.47 -14.69
CA GLU A 262 2.31 -24.76 -16.02
C GLU A 262 0.77 -24.67 -16.02
N ALA A 263 0.24 -23.68 -15.32
CA ALA A 263 -1.21 -23.51 -15.12
C ALA A 263 -1.99 -23.25 -16.42
N GLY A 264 -1.31 -22.79 -17.48
CA GLY A 264 -1.87 -22.65 -18.83
C GLY A 264 -2.34 -23.96 -19.41
N GLN A 265 -1.72 -25.08 -19.05
CA GLN A 265 -2.04 -26.41 -19.55
C GLN A 265 -3.06 -27.19 -18.69
N ALA A 266 -3.46 -26.64 -17.56
CA ALA A 266 -4.31 -27.30 -16.59
C ALA A 266 -5.78 -26.86 -16.72
N VAL A 267 -6.69 -27.84 -16.83
CA VAL A 267 -8.12 -27.54 -16.76
C VAL A 267 -8.53 -27.12 -15.35
N PRO A 268 -9.42 -26.13 -15.18
CA PRO A 268 -9.82 -25.61 -13.87
C PRO A 268 -10.34 -26.69 -12.91
N GLN A 269 -11.07 -27.66 -13.42
CA GLN A 269 -11.65 -28.75 -12.64
C GLN A 269 -10.61 -29.63 -11.95
N ALA A 270 -9.41 -29.80 -12.58
CA ALA A 270 -8.32 -30.56 -12.01
C ALA A 270 -7.68 -29.84 -10.80
N ALA A 271 -7.62 -28.51 -10.84
CA ALA A 271 -7.03 -27.70 -9.77
C ALA A 271 -8.01 -27.40 -8.62
N ALA A 272 -9.31 -27.51 -8.84
CA ALA A 272 -10.35 -27.09 -7.89
C ALA A 272 -10.14 -27.68 -6.50
N GLY A 273 -9.85 -28.98 -6.41
CA GLY A 273 -9.63 -29.67 -5.14
C GLY A 273 -8.36 -29.21 -4.39
N ALA A 274 -7.31 -28.83 -5.09
CA ALA A 274 -6.09 -28.29 -4.53
C ALA A 274 -6.30 -26.85 -4.01
N ILE A 275 -6.92 -26.00 -4.84
CA ILE A 275 -7.23 -24.61 -4.50
C ILE A 275 -8.17 -24.55 -3.29
N TRP A 276 -9.21 -25.37 -3.26
CA TRP A 276 -10.17 -25.42 -2.14
C TRP A 276 -9.50 -25.76 -0.79
N ARG A 277 -8.47 -26.63 -0.82
CA ARG A 277 -7.73 -27.02 0.39
C ARG A 277 -6.70 -25.98 0.84
N SER A 278 -6.43 -25.00 0.02
CA SER A 278 -5.32 -24.05 0.25
C SER A 278 -5.83 -22.73 0.81
N LYS A 279 -4.99 -22.10 1.66
CA LYS A 279 -5.25 -20.73 2.15
C LYS A 279 -4.84 -19.67 1.12
N ARG A 280 -3.77 -19.94 0.37
CA ARG A 280 -3.21 -19.08 -0.66
C ARG A 280 -2.80 -19.91 -1.84
N ALA A 281 -3.05 -19.41 -3.04
CA ALA A 281 -2.62 -20.04 -4.28
C ALA A 281 -1.80 -19.04 -5.10
N VAL A 282 -0.65 -19.49 -5.58
CA VAL A 282 0.20 -18.79 -6.56
C VAL A 282 0.11 -19.61 -7.84
N ILE A 283 -0.49 -19.03 -8.85
CA ILE A 283 -0.74 -19.66 -10.14
C ILE A 283 0.31 -19.11 -11.10
N VAL A 284 1.12 -19.99 -11.66
CA VAL A 284 2.22 -19.67 -12.58
C VAL A 284 2.01 -20.45 -13.88
N GLY A 285 1.99 -19.73 -14.99
CA GLY A 285 1.81 -20.30 -16.31
C GLY A 285 1.84 -19.22 -17.37
N ASP A 286 1.69 -19.64 -18.60
CA ASP A 286 1.72 -18.76 -19.75
C ASP A 286 0.44 -18.97 -20.56
N PRO A 287 -0.40 -17.93 -20.70
CA PRO A 287 -1.68 -18.05 -21.42
C PRO A 287 -1.49 -18.18 -22.94
N PHE A 288 -0.28 -17.90 -23.47
CA PHE A 288 0.03 -17.96 -24.91
C PHE A 288 0.75 -19.26 -25.33
N GLN A 289 1.02 -20.16 -24.38
CA GLN A 289 1.54 -21.49 -24.67
C GLN A 289 0.40 -22.50 -24.91
N ILE A 290 0.69 -23.78 -24.73
CA ILE A 290 -0.26 -24.86 -25.02
C ILE A 290 -1.49 -24.75 -24.12
N GLU A 291 -2.65 -24.75 -24.75
CA GLU A 291 -3.96 -24.81 -24.06
C GLU A 291 -4.19 -26.19 -23.42
N PRO A 292 -5.11 -26.28 -22.44
CA PRO A 292 -5.48 -27.56 -21.85
C PRO A 292 -6.05 -28.51 -22.91
N VAL A 293 -5.59 -29.78 -22.89
CA VAL A 293 -6.15 -30.80 -23.76
C VAL A 293 -7.46 -31.34 -23.18
N VAL A 294 -8.57 -30.98 -23.79
CA VAL A 294 -9.91 -31.44 -23.42
C VAL A 294 -10.39 -32.48 -24.47
N THR A 295 -10.56 -33.72 -24.05
CA THR A 295 -10.97 -34.80 -24.92
C THR A 295 -12.50 -34.94 -25.03
N ILE A 296 -13.26 -34.22 -24.21
CA ILE A 296 -14.72 -34.24 -24.20
C ILE A 296 -15.23 -33.36 -25.34
N PRO A 297 -16.14 -33.85 -26.20
CA PRO A 297 -16.74 -33.04 -27.25
C PRO A 297 -17.42 -31.79 -26.69
N GLU A 298 -17.23 -30.67 -27.35
CA GLU A 298 -17.75 -29.37 -26.92
C GLU A 298 -19.27 -29.35 -26.74
N GLN A 299 -20.01 -30.09 -27.56
CA GLN A 299 -21.45 -30.25 -27.42
C GLN A 299 -21.86 -30.85 -26.06
N ILE A 300 -21.10 -31.83 -25.56
CA ILE A 300 -21.37 -32.43 -24.23
C ILE A 300 -21.10 -31.42 -23.13
N VAL A 301 -19.98 -30.68 -23.23
CA VAL A 301 -19.64 -29.62 -22.28
C VAL A 301 -20.74 -28.55 -22.24
N ASN A 302 -21.20 -28.09 -23.40
CA ASN A 302 -22.27 -27.10 -23.51
C ASN A 302 -23.61 -27.61 -22.95
N ASN A 303 -23.98 -28.88 -23.17
CA ASN A 303 -25.21 -29.48 -22.63
C ASN A 303 -25.17 -29.57 -21.10
N ILE A 304 -24.04 -30.00 -20.53
CA ILE A 304 -23.85 -30.06 -19.09
C ILE A 304 -23.92 -28.65 -18.49
N SER A 305 -23.27 -27.68 -19.12
CA SER A 305 -23.28 -26.28 -18.71
C SER A 305 -24.69 -25.69 -18.68
N HIS A 306 -25.43 -25.91 -19.73
CA HIS A 306 -26.83 -25.48 -19.81
C HIS A 306 -27.70 -26.12 -18.73
N HIS A 307 -27.51 -27.45 -18.48
CA HIS A 307 -28.24 -28.17 -17.44
C HIS A 307 -28.02 -27.59 -16.04
N PHE A 308 -26.79 -27.13 -15.74
CA PHE A 308 -26.42 -26.53 -14.43
C PHE A 308 -26.54 -25.01 -14.40
N GLY A 309 -27.02 -24.34 -15.46
CA GLY A 309 -27.18 -22.91 -15.53
C GLY A 309 -25.86 -22.13 -15.45
N LEU A 310 -24.77 -22.75 -15.93
CA LEU A 310 -23.44 -22.15 -15.86
C LEU A 310 -23.22 -21.22 -17.06
N ASP A 311 -22.54 -20.09 -16.83
CA ASP A 311 -22.20 -19.12 -17.87
C ASP A 311 -21.20 -19.72 -18.88
N LYS A 312 -21.47 -19.51 -20.17
CA LYS A 312 -20.59 -19.98 -21.26
C LYS A 312 -19.14 -19.44 -21.11
N THR A 313 -18.95 -18.27 -20.51
CA THR A 313 -17.61 -17.70 -20.26
C THR A 313 -16.82 -18.48 -19.21
N GLN A 314 -17.49 -19.30 -18.39
CA GLN A 314 -16.87 -20.09 -17.32
C GLN A 314 -16.52 -21.52 -17.74
N ILE A 315 -16.91 -21.92 -18.95
CA ILE A 315 -16.88 -23.36 -19.36
C ILE A 315 -16.36 -23.52 -20.80
N GLN A 316 -15.54 -22.64 -21.27
CA GLN A 316 -14.85 -22.84 -22.54
C GLN A 316 -13.83 -23.97 -22.43
N THR A 317 -13.71 -24.78 -23.46
CA THR A 317 -12.71 -25.89 -23.53
C THR A 317 -11.27 -25.37 -23.50
N SER A 318 -11.07 -24.12 -23.89
CA SER A 318 -9.79 -23.40 -23.81
C SER A 318 -9.50 -22.79 -22.42
N LEU A 319 -10.46 -22.87 -21.47
CA LEU A 319 -10.26 -22.27 -20.15
C LEU A 319 -9.22 -23.03 -19.35
N SER A 320 -8.17 -22.34 -18.93
CA SER A 320 -7.10 -22.87 -18.07
C SER A 320 -7.17 -22.33 -16.64
N VAL A 321 -6.45 -22.96 -15.72
CA VAL A 321 -6.25 -22.44 -14.36
C VAL A 321 -5.57 -21.07 -14.41
N GLN A 322 -4.63 -20.86 -15.37
CA GLN A 322 -3.98 -19.57 -15.59
C GLN A 322 -4.98 -18.51 -15.99
N SER A 323 -5.82 -18.76 -16.99
CA SER A 323 -6.79 -17.75 -17.44
C SER A 323 -7.82 -17.38 -16.37
N MET A 324 -8.18 -18.31 -15.47
CA MET A 324 -9.01 -18.00 -14.31
C MET A 324 -8.27 -17.12 -13.29
N ALA A 325 -7.00 -17.41 -13.03
CA ALA A 325 -6.17 -16.60 -12.12
C ALA A 325 -5.96 -15.19 -12.68
N ASP A 326 -5.71 -15.08 -13.98
CA ASP A 326 -5.56 -13.79 -14.66
C ASP A 326 -6.82 -12.92 -14.50
N ARG A 327 -8.01 -13.51 -14.71
CA ARG A 327 -9.29 -12.80 -14.50
C ARG A 327 -9.52 -12.36 -13.06
N ALA A 328 -9.01 -13.10 -12.09
CA ALA A 328 -9.13 -12.78 -10.66
C ALA A 328 -8.09 -11.73 -10.20
N ASN A 329 -7.03 -11.52 -10.96
CA ASN A 329 -5.98 -10.56 -10.62
C ASN A 329 -6.35 -9.15 -11.12
N PRO A 330 -6.51 -8.15 -10.22
CA PRO A 330 -6.82 -6.79 -10.62
C PRO A 330 -5.64 -6.04 -11.25
N TYR A 331 -4.43 -6.59 -11.15
CA TYR A 331 -3.20 -6.00 -11.69
C TYR A 331 -2.69 -6.85 -12.86
N GLY A 332 -2.49 -6.23 -14.00
CA GLY A 332 -2.05 -6.95 -15.18
C GLY A 332 -1.87 -6.03 -16.38
N TRP A 333 -1.74 -6.65 -17.53
CA TRP A 333 -1.52 -6.00 -18.82
C TRP A 333 -2.35 -6.68 -19.92
N ILE A 334 -2.73 -5.95 -20.94
CA ILE A 334 -3.40 -6.54 -22.12
C ILE A 334 -2.32 -6.91 -23.15
N THR A 335 -2.23 -8.20 -23.44
CA THR A 335 -1.34 -8.76 -24.47
C THR A 335 -2.19 -9.51 -25.50
N ASN A 336 -2.07 -9.19 -26.79
CA ASN A 336 -2.85 -9.82 -27.85
C ASN A 336 -4.36 -9.89 -27.51
N ASP A 337 -4.94 -8.76 -27.09
CA ASP A 337 -6.34 -8.62 -26.66
C ASP A 337 -6.73 -9.48 -25.46
N THR A 338 -5.76 -10.10 -24.78
CA THR A 338 -5.98 -10.94 -23.59
C THR A 338 -5.43 -10.28 -22.35
N TRP A 339 -6.24 -10.22 -21.30
CA TRP A 339 -5.79 -9.78 -19.97
C TRP A 339 -4.89 -10.82 -19.35
N THR A 340 -3.65 -10.44 -19.04
CA THR A 340 -2.64 -11.26 -18.36
C THR A 340 -2.32 -10.67 -17.00
N GLY A 341 -2.56 -11.42 -15.94
CA GLY A 341 -2.34 -11.01 -14.56
C GLY A 341 -0.87 -11.06 -14.18
N SER A 342 -0.30 -9.89 -13.80
CA SER A 342 1.09 -9.76 -13.32
C SER A 342 2.15 -10.42 -14.22
N PRO A 343 2.24 -10.06 -15.51
CA PRO A 343 3.14 -10.71 -16.46
C PRO A 343 4.62 -10.52 -16.08
N LEU A 344 5.41 -11.60 -16.19
CA LEU A 344 6.86 -11.59 -16.05
C LEU A 344 7.48 -11.40 -17.43
N ARG A 345 7.94 -10.19 -17.74
CA ARG A 345 8.38 -9.80 -19.09
C ARG A 345 9.87 -10.04 -19.36
N VAL A 346 10.66 -10.38 -18.35
CA VAL A 346 12.11 -10.60 -18.51
C VAL A 346 12.40 -12.07 -18.74
N HIS A 347 12.83 -12.40 -19.95
CA HIS A 347 13.20 -13.76 -20.35
C HIS A 347 14.65 -14.07 -20.01
N ARG A 348 14.92 -15.27 -19.45
CA ARG A 348 16.23 -15.72 -18.99
C ARG A 348 16.56 -17.16 -19.37
N ARG A 349 15.97 -17.68 -20.42
CA ARG A 349 16.15 -19.09 -20.84
C ARG A 349 16.77 -19.21 -22.22
N CYS A 350 16.17 -18.59 -23.22
CA CYS A 350 16.56 -18.78 -24.60
C CYS A 350 17.45 -17.63 -25.09
N VAL A 351 18.44 -17.97 -25.89
CA VAL A 351 19.25 -17.03 -26.65
C VAL A 351 18.63 -16.75 -28.03
N ASP A 352 19.11 -15.72 -28.71
CA ASP A 352 18.73 -15.48 -30.08
C ASP A 352 19.30 -16.55 -31.04
N PRO A 353 18.59 -16.87 -32.14
CA PRO A 353 17.36 -16.28 -32.65
C PRO A 353 16.06 -16.85 -32.04
N MET A 354 16.14 -17.88 -31.20
CA MET A 354 14.95 -18.54 -30.62
C MET A 354 14.10 -17.57 -29.81
N PHE A 355 14.75 -16.72 -29.00
CA PHE A 355 14.02 -15.72 -28.21
C PHE A 355 13.28 -14.73 -29.11
N SER A 356 13.96 -14.13 -30.08
CA SER A 356 13.37 -13.08 -30.96
C SER A 356 12.18 -13.63 -31.74
N ILE A 357 12.29 -14.84 -32.28
CA ILE A 357 11.21 -15.51 -33.03
C ILE A 357 10.01 -15.76 -32.11
N ALA A 358 10.24 -16.34 -30.93
CA ALA A 358 9.15 -16.63 -29.99
C ALA A 358 8.50 -15.34 -29.46
N ASN A 359 9.30 -14.31 -29.21
CA ASN A 359 8.81 -13.01 -28.74
C ASN A 359 7.90 -12.32 -29.77
N GLU A 360 8.28 -12.35 -31.04
CA GLU A 360 7.47 -11.80 -32.12
C GLU A 360 6.15 -12.55 -32.33
N ILE A 361 6.22 -13.90 -32.36
CA ILE A 361 5.06 -14.75 -32.67
C ILE A 361 4.04 -14.74 -31.51
N ALA A 362 4.49 -14.91 -30.26
CA ALA A 362 3.61 -15.14 -29.13
C ALA A 362 3.35 -13.91 -28.26
N TYR A 363 4.30 -12.99 -28.18
CA TYR A 363 4.26 -11.89 -27.21
C TYR A 363 4.30 -10.50 -27.84
N ASN A 364 4.18 -10.41 -29.17
CA ASN A 364 4.15 -9.14 -29.91
C ASN A 364 5.32 -8.21 -29.55
N GLY A 365 6.52 -8.78 -29.40
CA GLY A 365 7.74 -8.03 -29.07
C GLY A 365 7.85 -7.51 -27.63
N MET A 366 6.93 -7.89 -26.72
CA MET A 366 6.84 -7.28 -25.39
C MET A 366 7.80 -7.85 -24.34
N MET A 367 8.48 -8.95 -24.63
CA MET A 367 9.45 -9.57 -23.73
C MET A 367 10.83 -8.94 -23.86
N TYR A 368 11.59 -8.94 -22.79
CA TYR A 368 12.97 -8.44 -22.73
C TYR A 368 13.95 -9.60 -22.55
N ASN A 369 14.92 -9.73 -23.44
CA ASN A 369 15.96 -10.77 -23.32
C ASN A 369 17.04 -10.35 -22.32
N SER A 370 17.14 -11.07 -21.22
CA SER A 370 18.20 -10.94 -20.20
C SER A 370 19.02 -12.24 -20.08
N THR A 371 18.99 -13.10 -21.09
CA THR A 371 19.77 -14.31 -21.12
C THR A 371 21.22 -13.98 -21.45
N LEU A 372 22.15 -14.43 -20.61
CA LEU A 372 23.57 -14.33 -20.90
C LEU A 372 23.88 -15.33 -22.01
N ALA A 373 24.34 -14.81 -23.14
CA ALA A 373 24.81 -15.64 -24.24
C ALA A 373 26.13 -16.28 -23.79
N GLU A 374 26.10 -17.53 -23.33
CA GLU A 374 27.29 -18.35 -23.26
C GLU A 374 27.62 -18.80 -24.69
N SER A 375 28.78 -18.43 -25.20
CA SER A 375 29.25 -18.95 -26.45
C SER A 375 29.60 -20.45 -26.25
N SER A 376 28.66 -21.32 -26.61
CA SER A 376 28.97 -22.73 -26.74
C SER A 376 29.95 -22.86 -27.90
N GLN A 377 31.18 -23.33 -27.63
CA GLN A 377 32.14 -23.63 -28.66
C GLN A 377 31.92 -25.01 -29.26
N LEU A 378 30.90 -25.75 -28.81
CA LEU A 378 30.69 -27.15 -29.12
C LEU A 378 29.75 -27.41 -30.31
N PHE A 379 28.99 -26.42 -30.78
CA PHE A 379 28.06 -26.66 -31.89
C PHE A 379 28.04 -25.53 -32.90
N MET A 380 27.71 -25.90 -34.13
CA MET A 380 27.59 -25.04 -35.29
C MET A 380 26.62 -23.88 -35.04
N ARG A 381 26.70 -22.87 -35.90
CA ARG A 381 25.75 -21.76 -35.93
C ARG A 381 24.35 -22.28 -36.16
N ASN A 382 23.36 -21.61 -35.57
CA ASN A 382 21.94 -21.86 -35.89
C ASN A 382 21.72 -21.76 -37.39
N GLY A 383 21.10 -22.78 -37.98
CA GLY A 383 20.84 -22.84 -39.38
C GLY A 383 19.77 -23.86 -39.73
N PHE A 384 19.32 -23.81 -40.97
CA PHE A 384 18.39 -24.77 -41.53
C PHE A 384 19.05 -25.50 -42.67
N LEU A 385 18.99 -26.86 -42.63
CA LEU A 385 19.46 -27.72 -43.69
C LEU A 385 18.27 -28.55 -44.21
N GLN A 386 17.94 -28.36 -45.46
CA GLN A 386 16.94 -29.17 -46.12
C GLN A 386 17.60 -30.45 -46.64
N VAL A 387 17.07 -31.60 -46.23
CA VAL A 387 17.52 -32.92 -46.68
C VAL A 387 16.39 -33.65 -47.36
N GLU A 388 16.57 -33.98 -48.62
CA GLU A 388 15.63 -34.83 -49.34
C GLU A 388 15.83 -36.28 -48.89
N GLY A 389 14.76 -36.98 -48.50
CA GLY A 389 14.79 -38.33 -48.05
C GLY A 389 13.43 -38.99 -48.00
N LYS A 390 13.37 -40.30 -47.91
CA LYS A 390 12.13 -41.04 -47.82
C LYS A 390 11.87 -41.49 -46.38
N VAL A 391 10.65 -41.31 -45.91
CA VAL A 391 10.20 -41.75 -44.58
C VAL A 391 10.29 -43.30 -44.52
N SER A 392 10.99 -43.82 -43.55
CA SER A 392 11.10 -45.25 -43.23
C SER A 392 10.45 -45.47 -41.83
N GLY A 393 9.62 -46.50 -41.72
CA GLY A 393 8.88 -46.73 -40.48
C GLY A 393 7.82 -45.64 -40.20
N ARG A 394 7.72 -45.21 -38.94
CA ARG A 394 6.68 -44.23 -38.55
C ARG A 394 7.07 -42.77 -38.90
N HIS A 395 8.29 -42.37 -38.71
CA HIS A 395 8.73 -40.98 -38.92
C HIS A 395 10.23 -40.81 -39.14
N TYR A 396 10.97 -41.89 -39.39
CA TYR A 396 12.41 -41.86 -39.57
C TYR A 396 12.78 -41.57 -41.03
N VAL A 397 13.70 -40.65 -41.26
CA VAL A 397 14.29 -40.38 -42.57
C VAL A 397 15.78 -40.69 -42.49
N PRO A 398 16.23 -41.81 -43.06
CA PRO A 398 17.64 -42.26 -42.94
C PRO A 398 18.68 -41.22 -43.38
N GLU A 399 18.39 -40.50 -44.45
CA GLU A 399 19.25 -39.46 -45.02
C GLU A 399 19.51 -38.30 -44.02
N GLN A 400 18.45 -37.91 -43.29
CA GLN A 400 18.61 -36.93 -42.20
C GLN A 400 19.46 -37.47 -41.04
N GLY A 401 19.23 -38.73 -40.67
CA GLY A 401 20.00 -39.38 -39.62
C GLY A 401 21.51 -39.49 -39.97
N ILE A 402 21.83 -39.80 -41.22
CA ILE A 402 23.23 -39.86 -41.71
C ILE A 402 23.86 -38.48 -41.65
N LEU A 403 23.17 -37.44 -42.11
CA LEU A 403 23.70 -36.08 -42.09
C LEU A 403 23.92 -35.57 -40.64
N ILE A 404 22.97 -35.78 -39.75
CA ILE A 404 23.12 -35.39 -38.33
C ILE A 404 24.30 -36.10 -37.69
N ARG A 405 24.45 -37.42 -37.95
CA ARG A 405 25.59 -38.16 -37.47
C ARG A 405 26.89 -37.59 -37.98
N GLN A 406 26.99 -37.25 -39.27
CA GLN A 406 28.20 -36.68 -39.86
C GLN A 406 28.52 -35.33 -39.23
N MET A 407 27.55 -34.45 -39.08
CA MET A 407 27.72 -33.15 -38.46
C MET A 407 28.23 -33.28 -37.02
N ILE A 408 27.71 -34.20 -36.23
CA ILE A 408 28.19 -34.44 -34.86
C ILE A 408 29.65 -34.93 -34.85
N ILE A 409 30.00 -35.81 -35.80
CA ILE A 409 31.39 -36.33 -35.89
C ILE A 409 32.35 -35.21 -36.27
N ASP A 410 31.97 -34.36 -37.25
CA ASP A 410 32.78 -33.25 -37.74
C ASP A 410 33.01 -32.15 -36.68
N GLU A 411 32.05 -31.97 -35.74
CA GLU A 411 32.16 -30.99 -34.65
C GLU A 411 32.95 -31.52 -33.42
N ILE A 412 33.05 -32.86 -33.26
CA ILE A 412 33.76 -33.46 -32.12
C ILE A 412 35.25 -33.61 -32.43
N HIS A 413 35.63 -33.61 -33.73
CA HIS A 413 37.02 -33.70 -34.20
C HIS A 413 37.55 -32.33 -34.62
#